data_3eb101f8f33770d4b380d48132f85e1d
#
_entry.id   3eb101f8f33770d4b380d48132f85e1d
#
_cell.length_a   1.000
_cell.length_b   1.000
_cell.length_c   1.000
_cell.angle_alpha   90.00
_cell.angle_beta   90.00
_cell.angle_gamma   90.00
#
_symmetry.space_group_name_H-M   'P 1'
#
loop_
_entity.id
_entity.type
_entity.pdbx_description
1 polymer ?
#
loop_
_entity_poly.entity_id
_entity_poly.type
_entity_poly.pdbx_seq_one_letter_code
_entity_poly.pdbx_strand_id
1 'polypeptide(L)'
;MSTADSLGSVIEPLLTGLVSKRPEVRVDWAYTELKEGIESGQWDDHLDQIRDRLNGYLRTDKVWTKVLSARLLKVLAAAGHFHYEDYLAFRAWYVTEDDTRGIVKDIGPIMAVGYGADYVETCVRMGMIPAVEGAAIISCRLRAPGGVWHDDESVRLARAACTTIAKSTSPHILEIWTERLSTTVLTEGIRNNNRAVVENFARFLKATATMVRSEPEKWGIDAERAKLALPMIAELEEQLRNASN
;
A
#
# COMPACT_ATOMS: atom_id res chain seq x y z
N MET A 1 -27.03 -22.98 -23.35
CA MET A 1 -25.86 -22.62 -22.50
C MET A 1 -25.99 -21.15 -22.17
N SER A 2 -26.08 -20.83 -20.88
CA SER A 2 -26.22 -19.42 -20.43
C SER A 2 -24.90 -18.68 -20.66
N THR A 3 -24.96 -17.38 -20.95
CA THR A 3 -23.78 -16.49 -21.03
C THR A 3 -22.93 -16.54 -19.75
N ALA A 4 -23.53 -16.78 -18.58
CA ALA A 4 -22.85 -16.96 -17.31
C ALA A 4 -21.92 -18.19 -17.28
N ASP A 5 -22.33 -19.32 -17.85
CA ASP A 5 -21.50 -20.53 -17.91
C ASP A 5 -20.27 -20.37 -18.81
N SER A 6 -20.38 -19.53 -19.86
CA SER A 6 -19.26 -19.26 -20.77
C SER A 6 -18.24 -18.29 -20.17
N LEU A 7 -18.69 -17.31 -19.37
CA LEU A 7 -17.81 -16.34 -18.70
C LEU A 7 -17.06 -16.98 -17.50
N GLY A 8 -17.71 -17.85 -16.74
CA GLY A 8 -17.05 -18.62 -15.66
C GLY A 8 -15.90 -19.49 -16.18
N SER A 9 -16.00 -19.98 -17.42
CA SER A 9 -14.91 -20.73 -18.07
C SER A 9 -13.69 -19.85 -18.43
N VAL A 10 -13.85 -18.53 -18.53
CA VAL A 10 -12.79 -17.58 -18.90
C VAL A 10 -12.08 -17.04 -17.65
N ILE A 11 -12.78 -16.82 -16.54
CA ILE A 11 -12.22 -16.24 -15.31
C ILE A 11 -11.20 -17.18 -14.65
N GLU A 12 -11.47 -18.46 -14.57
CA GLU A 12 -10.58 -19.42 -13.88
C GLU A 12 -9.17 -19.50 -14.52
N PRO A 13 -9.02 -19.49 -15.85
CA PRO A 13 -7.71 -19.35 -16.50
C PRO A 13 -7.00 -18.05 -16.14
N LEU A 14 -7.71 -16.91 -16.04
CA LEU A 14 -7.13 -15.62 -15.64
C LEU A 14 -6.65 -15.66 -14.19
N LEU A 15 -7.48 -16.14 -13.27
CA LEU A 15 -7.08 -16.29 -11.86
C LEU A 15 -5.86 -17.21 -11.71
N THR A 16 -5.85 -18.34 -12.41
CA THR A 16 -4.70 -19.25 -12.47
C THR A 16 -3.47 -18.57 -13.09
N GLY A 17 -3.66 -17.73 -14.09
CA GLY A 17 -2.60 -16.96 -14.76
C GLY A 17 -1.82 -16.07 -13.80
N LEU A 18 -2.45 -15.49 -12.77
CA LEU A 18 -1.80 -14.64 -11.75
C LEU A 18 -0.68 -15.37 -10.99
N VAL A 19 -0.71 -16.69 -10.92
CA VAL A 19 0.29 -17.51 -10.20
C VAL A 19 1.47 -17.89 -11.10
N SER A 20 1.41 -17.59 -12.39
CA SER A 20 2.43 -17.94 -13.37
C SER A 20 3.80 -17.32 -13.01
N LYS A 21 4.87 -18.08 -13.26
CA LYS A 21 6.23 -17.56 -13.18
C LYS A 21 6.56 -16.59 -14.32
N ARG A 22 5.83 -16.67 -15.43
CA ARG A 22 6.05 -15.87 -16.63
C ARG A 22 5.36 -14.49 -16.50
N PRO A 23 6.10 -13.36 -16.49
CA PRO A 23 5.52 -12.01 -16.35
C PRO A 23 4.46 -11.71 -17.40
N GLU A 24 4.69 -12.09 -18.66
CA GLU A 24 3.77 -11.88 -19.77
C GLU A 24 2.41 -12.59 -19.56
N VAL A 25 2.40 -13.72 -18.87
CA VAL A 25 1.14 -14.43 -18.54
C VAL A 25 0.44 -13.77 -17.36
N ARG A 26 1.16 -13.47 -16.28
CA ARG A 26 0.52 -12.98 -15.06
C ARG A 26 0.22 -11.49 -15.06
N VAL A 27 1.03 -10.67 -15.77
CA VAL A 27 0.86 -9.20 -15.80
C VAL A 27 0.19 -8.78 -17.09
N ASP A 28 0.80 -9.06 -18.25
CA ASP A 28 0.34 -8.51 -19.51
C ASP A 28 -0.99 -9.13 -19.96
N TRP A 29 -1.27 -10.36 -19.53
CA TRP A 29 -2.54 -11.02 -19.81
C TRP A 29 -3.46 -11.07 -18.59
N ALA A 30 -3.20 -11.93 -17.61
CA ALA A 30 -4.17 -12.25 -16.56
C ALA A 30 -4.56 -11.04 -15.69
N TYR A 31 -3.58 -10.25 -15.24
CA TYR A 31 -3.85 -9.06 -14.44
C TYR A 31 -4.56 -7.99 -15.27
N THR A 32 -4.14 -7.76 -16.51
CA THR A 32 -4.72 -6.73 -17.39
C THR A 32 -6.17 -7.06 -17.70
N GLU A 33 -6.48 -8.28 -18.13
CA GLU A 33 -7.85 -8.72 -18.43
C GLU A 33 -8.77 -8.66 -17.19
N LEU A 34 -8.27 -9.10 -16.01
CA LEU A 34 -9.05 -9.02 -14.78
C LEU A 34 -9.32 -7.56 -14.40
N LYS A 35 -8.31 -6.70 -14.49
CA LYS A 35 -8.44 -5.26 -14.20
C LYS A 35 -9.47 -4.61 -15.13
N GLU A 36 -9.33 -4.77 -16.43
CA GLU A 36 -10.22 -4.16 -17.43
C GLU A 36 -11.65 -4.68 -17.28
N GLY A 37 -11.82 -5.96 -17.03
CA GLY A 37 -13.13 -6.56 -16.81
C GLY A 37 -13.81 -6.08 -15.51
N ILE A 38 -13.06 -5.84 -14.43
CA ILE A 38 -13.59 -5.22 -13.21
C ILE A 38 -13.98 -3.76 -13.47
N GLU A 39 -13.11 -2.99 -14.12
CA GLU A 39 -13.35 -1.56 -14.41
C GLU A 39 -14.52 -1.35 -15.37
N SER A 40 -14.80 -2.29 -16.27
CA SER A 40 -15.92 -2.23 -17.22
C SER A 40 -17.21 -2.86 -16.71
N GLY A 41 -17.20 -3.53 -15.57
CA GLY A 41 -18.35 -4.31 -15.05
C GLY A 41 -18.55 -5.67 -15.73
N GLN A 42 -17.66 -6.10 -16.61
CA GLN A 42 -17.74 -7.40 -17.31
C GLN A 42 -17.76 -8.59 -16.32
N TRP A 43 -17.11 -8.43 -15.16
CA TRP A 43 -16.98 -9.47 -14.15
C TRP A 43 -17.92 -9.31 -12.96
N ASP A 44 -18.95 -8.47 -13.02
CA ASP A 44 -19.84 -8.17 -11.87
C ASP A 44 -20.48 -9.42 -11.27
N ASP A 45 -20.90 -10.36 -12.09
CA ASP A 45 -21.47 -11.63 -11.63
C ASP A 45 -20.44 -12.60 -11.00
N HIS A 46 -19.14 -12.27 -11.08
CA HIS A 46 -18.03 -13.11 -10.64
C HIS A 46 -17.15 -12.48 -9.56
N LEU A 47 -17.52 -11.32 -9.04
CA LEU A 47 -16.69 -10.57 -8.08
C LEU A 47 -16.38 -11.36 -6.82
N ASP A 48 -17.32 -12.17 -6.32
CA ASP A 48 -17.11 -13.00 -5.13
C ASP A 48 -16.06 -14.08 -5.39
N GLN A 49 -16.12 -14.75 -6.54
CA GLN A 49 -15.12 -15.74 -6.94
C GLN A 49 -13.72 -15.08 -7.07
N ILE A 50 -13.64 -13.88 -7.66
CA ILE A 50 -12.40 -13.13 -7.78
C ILE A 50 -11.84 -12.81 -6.39
N ARG A 51 -12.65 -12.24 -5.47
CA ARG A 51 -12.23 -11.90 -4.10
C ARG A 51 -11.72 -13.09 -3.33
N ASP A 52 -12.48 -14.20 -3.33
CA ASP A 52 -12.09 -15.43 -2.61
C ASP A 52 -10.72 -15.92 -3.08
N ARG A 53 -10.49 -15.88 -4.39
CA ARG A 53 -9.22 -16.31 -4.95
C ARG A 53 -8.09 -15.33 -4.59
N LEU A 54 -8.31 -14.01 -4.67
CA LEU A 54 -7.32 -12.99 -4.29
C LEU A 54 -6.95 -13.08 -2.81
N ASN A 55 -7.94 -13.28 -1.92
CA ASN A 55 -7.70 -13.48 -0.49
C ASN A 55 -6.91 -14.76 -0.21
N GLY A 56 -7.17 -15.83 -0.96
CA GLY A 56 -6.36 -17.03 -0.92
C GLY A 56 -4.91 -16.79 -1.35
N TYR A 57 -4.73 -15.99 -2.38
CA TYR A 57 -3.40 -15.64 -2.91
C TYR A 57 -2.56 -14.77 -1.99
N LEU A 58 -3.15 -13.93 -1.15
CA LEU A 58 -2.45 -13.16 -0.12
C LEU A 58 -1.77 -14.05 0.94
N ARG A 59 -2.17 -15.33 1.05
CA ARG A 59 -1.62 -16.31 2.00
C ARG A 59 -0.58 -17.24 1.38
N THR A 60 -0.26 -17.08 0.10
CA THR A 60 0.75 -17.92 -0.58
C THR A 60 2.16 -17.47 -0.23
N ASP A 61 3.15 -18.30 -0.59
CA ASP A 61 4.57 -17.99 -0.46
C ASP A 61 5.14 -17.14 -1.63
N LYS A 62 4.34 -16.96 -2.68
CA LYS A 62 4.76 -16.23 -3.90
C LYS A 62 4.44 -14.75 -3.79
N VAL A 63 5.45 -13.93 -3.50
CA VAL A 63 5.28 -12.47 -3.34
C VAL A 63 4.63 -11.79 -4.54
N TRP A 64 4.97 -12.17 -5.78
CA TRP A 64 4.36 -11.57 -6.98
C TRP A 64 2.86 -11.83 -7.07
N THR A 65 2.39 -12.99 -6.59
CA THR A 65 0.96 -13.33 -6.55
C THR A 65 0.24 -12.48 -5.50
N LYS A 66 0.83 -12.32 -4.32
CA LYS A 66 0.32 -11.44 -3.25
C LYS A 66 0.22 -9.99 -3.71
N VAL A 67 1.25 -9.49 -4.38
CA VAL A 67 1.28 -8.13 -4.94
C VAL A 67 0.21 -7.91 -5.99
N LEU A 68 0.04 -8.83 -6.93
CA LEU A 68 -1.02 -8.72 -7.94
C LEU A 68 -2.41 -8.77 -7.31
N SER A 69 -2.59 -9.58 -6.25
CA SER A 69 -3.84 -9.60 -5.49
C SER A 69 -4.12 -8.24 -4.84
N ALA A 70 -3.15 -7.63 -4.17
CA ALA A 70 -3.31 -6.30 -3.59
C ALA A 70 -3.66 -5.23 -4.65
N ARG A 71 -3.04 -5.31 -5.84
CA ARG A 71 -3.34 -4.42 -6.97
C ARG A 71 -4.77 -4.59 -7.48
N LEU A 72 -5.27 -5.82 -7.58
CA LEU A 72 -6.65 -6.11 -8.01
C LEU A 72 -7.66 -5.74 -6.91
N LEU A 73 -7.36 -5.95 -5.64
CA LEU A 73 -8.20 -5.45 -4.53
C LEU A 73 -8.31 -3.93 -4.56
N LYS A 74 -7.24 -3.21 -4.93
CA LYS A 74 -7.30 -1.76 -5.18
C LYS A 74 -8.25 -1.42 -6.33
N VAL A 75 -8.23 -2.19 -7.43
CA VAL A 75 -9.14 -1.99 -8.57
C VAL A 75 -10.59 -2.21 -8.15
N LEU A 76 -10.88 -3.31 -7.44
CA LEU A 76 -12.21 -3.59 -6.88
C LEU A 76 -12.71 -2.46 -5.98
N ALA A 77 -11.86 -1.99 -5.07
CA ALA A 77 -12.18 -0.87 -4.20
C ALA A 77 -12.49 0.41 -5.00
N ALA A 78 -11.64 0.75 -5.98
CA ALA A 78 -11.85 1.93 -6.83
C ALA A 78 -13.12 1.86 -7.68
N ALA A 79 -13.53 0.65 -8.09
CA ALA A 79 -14.77 0.39 -8.80
C ALA A 79 -16.03 0.36 -7.89
N GLY A 80 -15.87 0.57 -6.58
CA GLY A 80 -17.00 0.58 -5.62
C GLY A 80 -17.30 -0.77 -4.97
N HIS A 81 -16.48 -1.78 -5.21
CA HIS A 81 -16.64 -3.15 -4.72
C HIS A 81 -15.75 -3.45 -3.50
N PHE A 82 -15.57 -2.48 -2.61
CA PHE A 82 -14.79 -2.65 -1.39
C PHE A 82 -15.50 -3.55 -0.38
N HIS A 83 -14.76 -4.53 0.16
CA HIS A 83 -15.17 -5.32 1.32
C HIS A 83 -14.11 -5.20 2.42
N TYR A 84 -14.56 -4.98 3.66
CA TYR A 84 -13.64 -4.79 4.79
C TYR A 84 -12.83 -6.05 5.11
N GLU A 85 -13.40 -7.23 4.88
CA GLU A 85 -12.72 -8.53 5.03
C GLU A 85 -11.52 -8.66 4.09
N ASP A 86 -11.64 -8.18 2.84
CA ASP A 86 -10.55 -8.16 1.87
C ASP A 86 -9.41 -7.25 2.35
N TYR A 87 -9.76 -6.09 2.92
CA TYR A 87 -8.80 -5.19 3.52
C TYR A 87 -8.11 -5.81 4.74
N LEU A 88 -8.82 -6.56 5.59
CA LEU A 88 -8.21 -7.26 6.71
C LEU A 88 -7.21 -8.33 6.24
N ALA A 89 -7.55 -9.11 5.22
CA ALA A 89 -6.65 -10.10 4.62
C ALA A 89 -5.41 -9.42 4.02
N PHE A 90 -5.59 -8.32 3.27
CA PHE A 90 -4.51 -7.50 2.75
C PHE A 90 -3.62 -6.95 3.88
N ARG A 91 -4.21 -6.36 4.91
CA ARG A 91 -3.48 -5.79 6.05
C ARG A 91 -2.61 -6.84 6.74
N ALA A 92 -3.15 -8.04 6.97
CA ALA A 92 -2.41 -9.13 7.60
C ALA A 92 -1.15 -9.50 6.81
N TRP A 93 -1.25 -9.55 5.48
CA TRP A 93 -0.08 -9.73 4.60
C TRP A 93 0.84 -8.51 4.61
N TYR A 94 0.31 -7.32 4.36
CA TYR A 94 1.10 -6.13 4.06
C TYR A 94 2.03 -5.71 5.19
N VAL A 95 1.59 -5.85 6.44
CA VAL A 95 2.41 -5.47 7.61
C VAL A 95 3.48 -6.50 7.98
N THR A 96 3.43 -7.70 7.41
CA THR A 96 4.36 -8.79 7.71
C THR A 96 5.24 -9.19 6.53
N GLU A 97 4.97 -8.67 5.32
CA GLU A 97 5.75 -9.03 4.13
C GLU A 97 7.20 -8.56 4.26
N ASP A 98 8.14 -9.48 4.09
CA ASP A 98 9.58 -9.24 4.19
C ASP A 98 10.30 -9.17 2.84
N ASP A 99 9.64 -9.60 1.76
CA ASP A 99 10.18 -9.47 0.42
C ASP A 99 9.94 -8.05 -0.14
N THR A 100 10.91 -7.19 0.11
CA THR A 100 10.90 -5.77 -0.30
C THR A 100 11.71 -5.50 -1.55
N ARG A 101 11.97 -6.53 -2.37
CA ARG A 101 12.66 -6.33 -3.66
C ARG A 101 11.82 -5.45 -4.58
N GLY A 102 12.52 -4.58 -5.33
CA GLY A 102 11.91 -3.74 -6.35
C GLY A 102 11.64 -4.49 -7.66
N ILE A 103 12.45 -4.27 -8.68
CA ILE A 103 12.38 -4.99 -9.96
C ILE A 103 13.34 -6.15 -9.93
N VAL A 104 12.84 -7.36 -10.12
CA VAL A 104 13.63 -8.59 -10.12
C VAL A 104 13.74 -9.13 -11.55
N LYS A 105 14.98 -9.42 -11.98
CA LYS A 105 15.23 -10.01 -13.30
C LYS A 105 14.40 -11.30 -13.47
N ASP A 106 13.81 -11.47 -14.64
CA ASP A 106 12.98 -12.62 -15.04
C ASP A 106 11.67 -12.80 -14.26
N ILE A 107 11.45 -12.00 -13.19
CA ILE A 107 10.19 -11.96 -12.42
C ILE A 107 9.45 -10.65 -12.69
N GLY A 108 10.15 -9.55 -12.92
CA GLY A 108 9.54 -8.23 -13.08
C GLY A 108 9.34 -7.50 -11.75
N PRO A 109 8.45 -6.47 -11.71
CA PRO A 109 8.25 -5.66 -10.53
C PRO A 109 7.53 -6.44 -9.42
N ILE A 110 8.18 -6.51 -8.26
CA ILE A 110 7.58 -6.97 -7.00
C ILE A 110 6.99 -5.77 -6.27
N MET A 111 7.84 -4.83 -5.80
CA MET A 111 7.43 -3.55 -5.21
C MET A 111 6.27 -3.68 -4.20
N ALA A 112 6.39 -4.63 -3.29
CA ALA A 112 5.31 -4.98 -2.36
C ALA A 112 4.89 -3.79 -1.48
N VAL A 113 5.85 -2.97 -1.04
CA VAL A 113 5.59 -1.78 -0.23
C VAL A 113 4.82 -0.74 -1.04
N GLY A 114 5.26 -0.46 -2.26
CA GLY A 114 4.65 0.55 -3.12
C GLY A 114 3.23 0.20 -3.55
N TYR A 115 3.00 -1.02 -4.04
CA TYR A 115 1.66 -1.44 -4.47
C TYR A 115 0.68 -1.60 -3.30
N GLY A 116 1.17 -2.02 -2.12
CA GLY A 116 0.36 -2.03 -0.92
C GLY A 116 0.00 -0.62 -0.46
N ALA A 117 0.94 0.33 -0.53
CA ALA A 117 0.69 1.75 -0.23
C ALA A 117 -0.39 2.35 -1.14
N ASP A 118 -0.37 2.02 -2.44
CA ASP A 118 -1.41 2.46 -3.39
C ASP A 118 -2.82 1.98 -3.02
N TYR A 119 -2.94 0.77 -2.45
CA TYR A 119 -4.24 0.28 -1.97
C TYR A 119 -4.68 1.01 -0.69
N VAL A 120 -3.77 1.21 0.28
CA VAL A 120 -4.04 2.01 1.48
C VAL A 120 -4.48 3.43 1.11
N GLU A 121 -3.75 4.10 0.21
CA GLU A 121 -4.11 5.43 -0.30
C GLU A 121 -5.54 5.44 -0.85
N THR A 122 -5.88 4.47 -1.69
CA THR A 122 -7.21 4.37 -2.29
C THR A 122 -8.30 4.21 -1.22
N CYS A 123 -8.11 3.31 -0.26
CA CYS A 123 -9.09 3.06 0.81
C CYS A 123 -9.29 4.30 1.69
N VAL A 124 -8.23 5.01 2.07
CA VAL A 124 -8.33 6.25 2.86
C VAL A 124 -8.97 7.38 2.04
N ARG A 125 -8.54 7.57 0.80
CA ARG A 125 -9.02 8.65 -0.08
C ARG A 125 -10.53 8.54 -0.31
N MET A 126 -11.02 7.33 -0.52
CA MET A 126 -12.43 7.06 -0.78
C MET A 126 -13.26 6.92 0.52
N GLY A 127 -12.64 7.05 1.70
CA GLY A 127 -13.33 6.95 2.99
C GLY A 127 -13.76 5.54 3.39
N MET A 128 -13.18 4.50 2.77
CA MET A 128 -13.46 3.10 3.05
C MET A 128 -12.85 2.65 4.39
N ILE A 129 -11.72 3.26 4.75
CA ILE A 129 -11.11 3.14 6.08
C ILE A 129 -10.85 4.53 6.65
N PRO A 130 -10.90 4.71 7.98
CA PRO A 130 -10.62 6.01 8.59
C PRO A 130 -9.12 6.36 8.51
N ALA A 131 -8.80 7.65 8.52
CA ALA A 131 -7.42 8.14 8.47
C ALA A 131 -6.54 7.56 9.58
N VAL A 132 -7.07 7.35 10.78
CA VAL A 132 -6.33 6.73 11.90
C VAL A 132 -5.88 5.31 11.58
N GLU A 133 -6.65 4.56 10.83
CA GLU A 133 -6.27 3.22 10.39
C GLU A 133 -5.22 3.27 9.28
N GLY A 134 -5.33 4.22 8.35
CA GLY A 134 -4.29 4.51 7.37
C GLY A 134 -2.95 4.85 8.03
N ALA A 135 -2.96 5.73 9.04
CA ALA A 135 -1.78 6.06 9.82
C ALA A 135 -1.18 4.83 10.54
N ALA A 136 -2.02 3.98 11.12
CA ALA A 136 -1.58 2.79 11.82
C ALA A 136 -0.90 1.78 10.88
N ILE A 137 -1.48 1.51 9.71
CA ILE A 137 -0.89 0.55 8.77
C ILE A 137 0.41 1.05 8.14
N ILE A 138 0.53 2.37 7.86
CA ILE A 138 1.77 3.00 7.41
C ILE A 138 2.87 2.83 8.46
N SER A 139 2.57 3.10 9.74
CA SER A 139 3.51 2.93 10.84
C SER A 139 3.95 1.46 11.00
N CYS A 140 3.02 0.52 10.87
CA CYS A 140 3.34 -0.91 10.90
C CYS A 140 4.25 -1.29 9.73
N ARG A 141 3.99 -0.79 8.51
CA ARG A 141 4.82 -1.09 7.34
C ARG A 141 6.24 -0.53 7.48
N LEU A 142 6.40 0.65 8.06
CA LEU A 142 7.71 1.25 8.31
C LEU A 142 8.58 0.41 9.27
N ARG A 143 7.96 -0.34 10.19
CA ARG A 143 8.64 -1.25 11.12
C ARG A 143 8.78 -2.68 10.62
N ALA A 144 8.03 -3.05 9.60
CA ALA A 144 7.96 -4.42 9.14
C ALA A 144 9.35 -4.92 8.68
N PRO A 145 9.59 -6.24 8.76
CA PRO A 145 10.84 -6.83 8.29
C PRO A 145 11.07 -6.55 6.81
N GLY A 146 12.27 -6.82 6.36
CA GLY A 146 12.70 -6.63 4.97
C GLY A 146 13.94 -5.76 4.85
N GLY A 147 14.39 -5.56 3.63
CA GLY A 147 15.55 -4.76 3.30
C GLY A 147 15.24 -3.29 3.08
N VAL A 148 16.23 -2.58 2.55
CA VAL A 148 16.05 -1.20 2.07
C VAL A 148 15.13 -1.22 0.85
N TRP A 149 14.16 -0.31 0.85
CA TRP A 149 13.20 -0.19 -0.25
C TRP A 149 13.85 0.38 -1.50
N HIS A 150 13.33 -0.02 -2.63
CA HIS A 150 13.84 0.34 -3.94
C HIS A 150 12.87 1.27 -4.68
N ASP A 151 13.37 1.87 -5.75
CA ASP A 151 12.60 2.67 -6.68
C ASP A 151 11.72 3.73 -5.99
N ASP A 152 10.45 3.82 -6.35
CA ASP A 152 9.50 4.81 -5.86
C ASP A 152 8.65 4.35 -4.66
N GLU A 153 8.99 3.23 -4.00
CA GLU A 153 8.19 2.67 -2.90
C GLU A 153 8.00 3.65 -1.74
N SER A 154 9.09 4.34 -1.35
CA SER A 154 9.00 5.38 -0.31
C SER A 154 8.10 6.55 -0.72
N VAL A 155 8.11 6.91 -2.01
CA VAL A 155 7.27 7.98 -2.57
C VAL A 155 5.79 7.57 -2.57
N ARG A 156 5.48 6.31 -2.93
CA ARG A 156 4.10 5.80 -2.88
C ARG A 156 3.57 5.74 -1.44
N LEU A 157 4.39 5.31 -0.49
CA LEU A 157 4.00 5.31 0.91
C LEU A 157 3.81 6.75 1.44
N ALA A 158 4.63 7.70 1.00
CA ALA A 158 4.48 9.12 1.32
C ALA A 158 3.16 9.70 0.75
N ARG A 159 2.73 9.28 -0.43
CA ARG A 159 1.41 9.64 -0.99
C ARG A 159 0.26 9.15 -0.11
N ALA A 160 0.33 7.90 0.33
CA ALA A 160 -0.65 7.36 1.28
C ALA A 160 -0.67 8.16 2.59
N ALA A 161 0.51 8.59 3.07
CA ALA A 161 0.63 9.45 4.24
C ALA A 161 0.00 10.84 4.01
N CYS A 162 0.28 11.48 2.90
CA CYS A 162 -0.33 12.78 2.55
C CYS A 162 -1.86 12.67 2.45
N THR A 163 -2.38 11.62 1.83
CA THR A 163 -3.82 11.33 1.80
C THR A 163 -4.40 11.13 3.21
N THR A 164 -3.66 10.44 4.08
CA THR A 164 -4.04 10.24 5.49
C THR A 164 -4.09 11.58 6.24
N ILE A 165 -3.10 12.44 6.05
CA ILE A 165 -3.08 13.81 6.61
C ILE A 165 -4.30 14.60 6.10
N ALA A 166 -4.56 14.59 4.80
CA ALA A 166 -5.67 15.30 4.18
C ALA A 166 -7.05 14.85 4.68
N LYS A 167 -7.19 13.56 4.99
CA LYS A 167 -8.45 12.97 5.48
C LYS A 167 -8.56 12.93 7.00
N SER A 168 -7.53 13.38 7.72
CA SER A 168 -7.55 13.45 9.19
C SER A 168 -8.59 14.47 9.66
N THR A 169 -9.48 14.02 10.54
CA THR A 169 -10.57 14.85 11.09
C THR A 169 -10.20 15.56 12.38
N SER A 170 -9.06 15.22 12.97
CA SER A 170 -8.60 15.76 14.25
C SER A 170 -7.07 15.93 14.27
N PRO A 171 -6.56 17.07 14.76
CA PRO A 171 -5.14 17.26 15.04
C PRO A 171 -4.54 16.13 15.89
N HIS A 172 -5.29 15.64 16.85
CA HIS A 172 -4.86 14.59 17.77
C HIS A 172 -4.46 13.28 17.06
N ILE A 173 -5.06 12.96 15.90
CA ILE A 173 -4.65 11.81 15.09
C ILE A 173 -3.21 11.99 14.59
N LEU A 174 -2.86 13.20 14.15
CA LEU A 174 -1.53 13.51 13.66
C LEU A 174 -0.50 13.49 14.80
N GLU A 175 -0.83 14.01 15.97
CA GLU A 175 0.01 13.98 17.16
C GLU A 175 0.34 12.53 17.58
N ILE A 176 -0.67 11.68 17.75
CA ILE A 176 -0.49 10.26 18.09
C ILE A 176 0.35 9.56 17.00
N TRP A 177 0.11 9.88 15.75
CA TRP A 177 0.86 9.28 14.65
C TRP A 177 2.34 9.65 14.69
N THR A 178 2.64 10.94 14.93
CA THR A 178 4.03 11.43 15.08
C THR A 178 4.73 10.77 16.25
N GLU A 179 4.08 10.70 17.40
CA GLU A 179 4.61 10.00 18.58
C GLU A 179 4.92 8.52 18.28
N ARG A 180 4.02 7.83 17.59
CA ARG A 180 4.25 6.45 17.15
C ARG A 180 5.41 6.32 16.19
N LEU A 181 5.54 7.21 15.20
CA LEU A 181 6.65 7.20 14.27
C LEU A 181 7.97 7.45 14.98
N SER A 182 8.01 8.43 15.88
CA SER A 182 9.18 8.73 16.71
C SER A 182 9.58 7.55 17.59
N THR A 183 8.68 7.12 18.47
CA THR A 183 8.98 6.10 19.48
C THR A 183 9.20 4.72 18.84
N THR A 184 8.39 4.35 17.87
CA THR A 184 8.34 2.98 17.37
C THR A 184 9.30 2.76 16.20
N VAL A 185 9.40 3.69 15.29
CA VAL A 185 10.26 3.52 14.10
C VAL A 185 11.69 3.93 14.42
N LEU A 186 11.90 5.12 14.96
CA LEU A 186 13.26 5.61 15.25
C LEU A 186 13.88 4.86 16.42
N THR A 187 13.20 4.82 17.57
CA THR A 187 13.77 4.22 18.78
C THR A 187 14.00 2.72 18.61
N GLU A 188 13.03 1.97 18.10
CA GLU A 188 13.19 0.53 17.87
C GLU A 188 14.17 0.23 16.74
N GLY A 189 14.13 1.00 15.63
CA GLY A 189 15.07 0.85 14.54
C GLY A 189 16.51 1.02 14.97
N ILE A 190 16.78 2.05 15.79
CA ILE A 190 18.11 2.33 16.34
C ILE A 190 18.50 1.28 17.37
N ARG A 191 17.63 0.99 18.35
CA ARG A 191 17.89 0.02 19.41
C ARG A 191 18.20 -1.36 18.85
N ASN A 192 17.49 -1.78 17.85
CA ASN A 192 17.66 -3.08 17.20
C ASN A 192 18.76 -3.07 16.13
N ASN A 193 19.47 -1.95 15.95
CA ASN A 193 20.45 -1.73 14.89
C ASN A 193 19.92 -2.10 13.50
N ASN A 194 18.63 -1.83 13.26
CA ASN A 194 17.97 -2.11 11.99
C ASN A 194 18.15 -0.92 11.03
N ARG A 195 19.30 -0.90 10.38
CA ARG A 195 19.68 0.16 9.43
C ARG A 195 18.65 0.33 8.29
N ALA A 196 18.06 -0.78 7.81
CA ALA A 196 17.08 -0.71 6.74
C ALA A 196 15.81 0.07 7.17
N VAL A 197 15.32 -0.15 8.40
CA VAL A 197 14.16 0.58 8.94
C VAL A 197 14.47 2.08 9.03
N VAL A 198 15.64 2.45 9.54
CA VAL A 198 16.05 3.87 9.65
C VAL A 198 16.18 4.52 8.28
N GLU A 199 16.80 3.84 7.30
CA GLU A 199 16.96 4.35 5.95
C GLU A 199 15.62 4.47 5.20
N ASN A 200 14.75 3.49 5.31
CA ASN A 200 13.40 3.52 4.73
C ASN A 200 12.58 4.67 5.31
N PHE A 201 12.67 4.86 6.63
CA PHE A 201 11.99 5.96 7.30
C PHE A 201 12.52 7.32 6.83
N ALA A 202 13.84 7.47 6.68
CA ALA A 202 14.44 8.71 6.18
C ALA A 202 13.95 9.07 4.78
N ARG A 203 13.89 8.09 3.87
CA ARG A 203 13.40 8.27 2.50
C ARG A 203 11.90 8.61 2.48
N PHE A 204 11.11 7.90 3.27
CA PHE A 204 9.68 8.16 3.43
C PHE A 204 9.42 9.57 3.97
N LEU A 205 10.11 9.95 5.04
CA LEU A 205 9.94 11.25 5.67
C LEU A 205 10.33 12.40 4.73
N LYS A 206 11.46 12.26 4.02
CA LYS A 206 11.90 13.23 3.00
C LYS A 206 10.84 13.40 1.90
N ALA A 207 10.29 12.31 1.38
CA ALA A 207 9.25 12.36 0.36
C ALA A 207 7.96 13.03 0.88
N THR A 208 7.52 12.66 2.09
CA THR A 208 6.34 13.26 2.75
C THR A 208 6.55 14.75 2.97
N ALA A 209 7.71 15.15 3.52
CA ALA A 209 8.08 16.54 3.75
C ALA A 209 8.04 17.38 2.45
N THR A 210 8.60 16.82 1.38
CA THR A 210 8.60 17.48 0.07
C THR A 210 7.17 17.72 -0.42
N MET A 211 6.30 16.70 -0.37
CA MET A 211 4.91 16.81 -0.82
C MET A 211 4.13 17.85 -0.01
N VAL A 212 4.24 17.82 1.33
CA VAL A 212 3.50 18.72 2.21
C VAL A 212 4.00 20.17 2.08
N ARG A 213 5.31 20.37 1.85
CA ARG A 213 5.89 21.73 1.71
C ARG A 213 5.67 22.35 0.34
N SER A 214 5.79 21.56 -0.72
CA SER A 214 5.85 22.10 -2.07
C SER A 214 4.51 22.12 -2.79
N GLU A 215 3.65 21.12 -2.55
CA GLU A 215 2.41 20.93 -3.29
C GLU A 215 1.26 20.41 -2.40
N PRO A 216 0.98 21.00 -1.22
CA PRO A 216 0.00 20.45 -0.28
C PRO A 216 -1.39 20.30 -0.92
N GLU A 217 -1.82 21.27 -1.73
CA GLU A 217 -3.13 21.28 -2.39
C GLU A 217 -3.31 20.11 -3.36
N LYS A 218 -2.25 19.70 -4.07
CA LYS A 218 -2.26 18.55 -4.97
C LYS A 218 -2.62 17.24 -4.24
N TRP A 219 -2.31 17.19 -2.95
CA TRP A 219 -2.59 16.05 -2.07
C TRP A 219 -3.86 16.24 -1.24
N GLY A 220 -4.60 17.32 -1.46
CA GLY A 220 -5.82 17.64 -0.71
C GLY A 220 -5.55 18.11 0.72
N ILE A 221 -4.32 18.55 1.02
CA ILE A 221 -3.92 19.07 2.33
C ILE A 221 -4.19 20.58 2.33
N ASP A 222 -5.17 21.00 3.10
CA ASP A 222 -5.47 22.42 3.29
C ASP A 222 -4.43 23.12 4.20
N ALA A 223 -4.50 24.45 4.26
CA ALA A 223 -3.54 25.27 5.01
C ALA A 223 -3.52 24.93 6.51
N GLU A 224 -4.65 24.58 7.10
CA GLU A 224 -4.73 24.22 8.53
C GLU A 224 -4.05 22.88 8.79
N ARG A 225 -4.28 21.87 7.95
CA ARG A 225 -3.61 20.57 8.06
C ARG A 225 -2.11 20.68 7.77
N ALA A 226 -1.72 21.49 6.78
CA ALA A 226 -0.30 21.75 6.50
C ALA A 226 0.39 22.41 7.71
N LYS A 227 -0.25 23.40 8.34
CA LYS A 227 0.23 24.08 9.54
C LYS A 227 0.43 23.13 10.73
N LEU A 228 -0.39 22.10 10.84
CA LEU A 228 -0.25 21.06 11.87
C LEU A 228 0.85 20.05 11.50
N ALA A 229 0.88 19.57 10.26
CA ALA A 229 1.80 18.51 9.85
C ALA A 229 3.27 18.97 9.75
N LEU A 230 3.53 20.20 9.32
CA LEU A 230 4.90 20.70 9.10
C LEU A 230 5.78 20.72 10.35
N PRO A 231 5.32 21.22 11.54
CA PRO A 231 6.12 21.14 12.76
C PRO A 231 6.44 19.70 13.16
N MET A 232 5.48 18.79 13.02
CA MET A 232 5.64 17.39 13.37
C MET A 232 6.64 16.68 12.44
N ILE A 233 6.60 16.98 11.14
CA ILE A 233 7.59 16.50 10.17
C ILE A 233 8.99 17.04 10.55
N ALA A 234 9.11 18.32 10.90
CA ALA A 234 10.38 18.93 11.29
C ALA A 234 10.97 18.28 12.55
N GLU A 235 10.14 17.97 13.53
CA GLU A 235 10.55 17.24 14.74
C GLU A 235 11.11 15.86 14.41
N LEU A 236 10.41 15.09 13.56
CA LEU A 236 10.88 13.76 13.11
C LEU A 236 12.18 13.85 12.31
N GLU A 237 12.37 14.88 11.48
CA GLU A 237 13.62 15.13 10.75
C GLU A 237 14.77 15.43 11.69
N GLU A 238 14.53 16.17 12.77
CA GLU A 238 15.54 16.46 13.79
C GLU A 238 15.93 15.23 14.59
N GLN A 239 14.93 14.47 15.05
CA GLN A 239 15.17 13.21 15.76
C GLN A 239 15.98 12.22 14.89
N LEU A 240 15.68 12.14 13.59
CA LEU A 240 16.41 11.29 12.66
C LEU A 240 17.88 11.74 12.52
N ARG A 241 18.15 13.06 12.43
CA ARG A 241 19.52 13.58 12.38
C ARG A 241 20.31 13.25 13.65
N ASN A 242 19.68 13.39 14.81
CA ASN A 242 20.32 13.09 16.10
C ASN A 242 20.60 11.60 16.28
N ALA A 243 19.81 10.76 15.66
CA ALA A 243 19.95 9.31 15.68
C ALA A 243 21.04 8.79 14.73
N SER A 244 21.44 9.59 13.76
CA SER A 244 22.43 9.21 12.72
C SER A 244 23.87 9.66 13.08
N ASN A 245 24.01 10.44 14.14
CA ASN A 245 25.29 10.91 14.72
C ASN A 245 25.71 10.03 15.89
#